data_80802973c63b1804550d67dbee3b28b2
#
_entry.id   80802973c63b1804550d67dbee3b28b2
#
_cell.length_a   1.000
_cell.length_b   1.000
_cell.length_c   1.000
_cell.angle_alpha   90.00
_cell.angle_beta   90.00
_cell.angle_gamma   90.00
#
_symmetry.space_group_name_H-M   'P 1'
#
loop_
_entity.id
_entity.type
_entity.pdbx_description
1 polymer ?
#
loop_
_entity_poly.entity_id
_entity_poly.type
_entity_poly.pdbx_seq_one_letter_code
_entity_poly.pdbx_strand_id
1 'polypeptide(L)'
;LIKGIIMKKIAIVALAAAATFITSCDIERLPYDKYTEDKIMEDKDAAVDVLLNGCYAKLKKASEHLHYCGEFPGDNVCKDKPTTNPFGTYFTYQHTVNNGGLTTVWNSAYNIISQTSSLMKMINEGESAELDQKLGEAYYMRGMMYFYLCRVFGRPYYQEPEKNLGLPIVNGMPEDMDNLDLPDRSSVKDTYDQALSDLKKAEELMTTFKSTAYASKYAAQALLAKVYMYMSGTFENPDKEYAQLSYDYANTVIESGQFSMLDRANFMRYNEFAPDAASQTETIFAVKFIASDWEDWGDPLGSMYAEIDGQGWGEVYASAKYMDLLHETGKGTDAREAFIHPQYKEDANGNQIPAFRFVANLYTDGKISGYVYRQGETKEVGGKLIATVDGEEYTLTPVDVDNKRYSISYKGETY
;
A
#
# COMPACT_ATOMS: atom_id res chain seq x y z
N LEU A 1 28.69 21.37 -77.67
CA LEU A 1 29.48 21.69 -76.49
C LEU A 1 28.60 22.15 -75.32
N ILE A 2 27.59 23.03 -75.52
CA ILE A 2 26.73 23.61 -74.46
C ILE A 2 25.84 22.54 -73.80
N LYS A 3 25.26 21.57 -74.51
CA LYS A 3 24.45 20.49 -73.90
C LYS A 3 25.25 19.56 -72.96
N GLY A 4 26.52 19.31 -73.23
CA GLY A 4 27.39 18.49 -72.41
C GLY A 4 27.75 19.15 -71.11
N ILE A 5 27.87 20.47 -71.04
CA ILE A 5 28.18 21.25 -69.87
C ILE A 5 26.97 21.35 -68.98
N ILE A 6 25.76 21.50 -69.54
CA ILE A 6 24.50 21.54 -68.78
C ILE A 6 24.21 20.17 -68.11
N MET A 7 24.41 19.06 -68.84
CA MET A 7 24.24 17.71 -68.28
C MET A 7 25.23 17.40 -67.11
N LYS A 8 26.52 17.84 -67.29
CA LYS A 8 27.48 17.68 -66.17
C LYS A 8 27.13 18.51 -64.96
N LYS A 9 26.62 19.72 -65.12
CA LYS A 9 26.16 20.54 -63.99
C LYS A 9 24.93 19.95 -63.32
N ILE A 10 23.97 19.41 -64.07
CA ILE A 10 22.79 18.74 -63.54
C ILE A 10 23.18 17.43 -62.77
N ALA A 11 24.15 16.68 -63.32
CA ALA A 11 24.65 15.47 -62.59
C ALA A 11 25.39 15.79 -61.29
N ILE A 12 26.14 16.90 -61.26
CA ILE A 12 26.82 17.34 -60.02
C ILE A 12 25.82 17.85 -58.98
N VAL A 13 24.77 18.56 -59.38
CA VAL A 13 23.71 19.01 -58.47
C VAL A 13 22.88 17.82 -57.98
N ALA A 14 22.60 16.82 -58.82
CA ALA A 14 21.92 15.60 -58.40
C ALA A 14 22.77 14.75 -57.46
N LEU A 15 24.10 14.67 -57.68
CA LEU A 15 25.02 13.97 -56.75
C LEU A 15 25.16 14.72 -55.40
N ALA A 16 25.19 16.06 -55.44
CA ALA A 16 25.22 16.85 -54.21
C ALA A 16 23.89 16.75 -53.39
N ALA A 17 22.75 16.71 -54.11
CA ALA A 17 21.45 16.48 -53.47
C ALA A 17 21.32 15.06 -52.92
N ALA A 18 21.89 14.04 -53.58
CA ALA A 18 21.91 12.67 -53.08
C ALA A 18 22.83 12.51 -51.85
N ALA A 19 23.94 13.27 -51.79
CA ALA A 19 24.86 13.23 -50.66
C ALA A 19 24.27 13.90 -49.37
N THR A 20 23.29 14.81 -49.54
CA THR A 20 22.60 15.41 -48.36
C THR A 20 21.48 14.51 -47.79
N PHE A 21 21.10 13.42 -48.45
CA PHE A 21 20.15 12.44 -47.92
C PHE A 21 20.81 11.25 -47.22
N ILE A 22 22.16 11.20 -47.10
CA ILE A 22 22.88 10.11 -46.42
C ILE A 22 23.31 10.55 -45.00
N THR A 23 23.04 11.77 -44.58
CA THR A 23 23.02 12.06 -43.17
C THR A 23 21.67 11.55 -42.62
N SER A 24 21.59 10.25 -42.43
CA SER A 24 20.62 9.66 -41.54
C SER A 24 20.77 10.40 -40.21
N CYS A 25 19.85 11.31 -39.94
CA CYS A 25 19.70 11.77 -38.57
C CYS A 25 19.52 10.53 -37.73
N ASP A 26 20.43 10.34 -36.86
CA ASP A 26 20.27 9.42 -35.74
C ASP A 26 19.02 9.88 -34.97
N ILE A 27 17.87 9.24 -35.31
CA ILE A 27 16.56 9.56 -34.70
C ILE A 27 16.42 8.79 -33.35
N GLU A 28 17.50 8.47 -32.72
CA GLU A 28 17.47 8.11 -31.30
C GLU A 28 17.34 9.39 -30.44
N ARG A 29 16.26 10.12 -30.65
CA ARG A 29 15.82 11.07 -29.62
C ARG A 29 15.16 10.26 -28.53
N LEU A 30 15.96 9.95 -27.52
CA LEU A 30 15.40 9.49 -26.24
C LEU A 30 14.36 10.50 -25.77
N PRO A 31 13.20 10.03 -25.27
CA PRO A 31 12.28 10.90 -24.57
C PRO A 31 13.05 11.71 -23.52
N TYR A 32 12.69 12.99 -23.35
CA TYR A 32 13.39 13.95 -22.49
C TYR A 32 13.58 13.48 -21.05
N ASP A 33 12.79 12.50 -20.63
CA ASP A 33 12.70 11.90 -19.30
C ASP A 33 13.31 10.48 -19.19
N LYS A 34 13.99 9.99 -20.24
CA LYS A 34 14.62 8.66 -20.21
C LYS A 34 16.14 8.76 -20.27
N TYR A 35 16.78 8.02 -19.38
CA TYR A 35 18.23 7.82 -19.38
C TYR A 35 18.59 6.64 -20.28
N THR A 36 19.68 6.74 -21.03
CA THR A 36 20.29 5.59 -21.72
C THR A 36 20.94 4.67 -20.70
N GLU A 37 21.09 3.40 -21.06
CA GLU A 37 21.83 2.41 -20.26
C GLU A 37 23.24 2.91 -19.91
N ASP A 38 23.93 3.54 -20.88
CA ASP A 38 25.24 4.14 -20.70
C ASP A 38 25.22 5.27 -19.65
N LYS A 39 24.23 6.16 -19.67
CA LYS A 39 24.08 7.22 -18.67
C LYS A 39 23.73 6.68 -17.27
N ILE A 40 22.96 5.61 -17.21
CA ILE A 40 22.65 4.92 -15.95
C ILE A 40 23.92 4.30 -15.37
N MET A 41 24.80 3.77 -16.23
CA MET A 41 26.07 3.16 -15.80
C MET A 41 27.17 4.19 -15.48
N GLU A 42 27.05 5.44 -15.93
CA GLU A 42 27.98 6.53 -15.56
C GLU A 42 27.91 6.89 -14.05
N ASP A 43 26.72 6.75 -13.42
CA ASP A 43 26.52 6.91 -11.97
C ASP A 43 25.59 5.82 -11.46
N LYS A 44 26.12 4.63 -11.35
CA LYS A 44 25.41 3.42 -10.91
C LYS A 44 24.73 3.60 -9.56
N ASP A 45 25.42 4.22 -8.60
CA ASP A 45 24.93 4.36 -7.23
C ASP A 45 23.69 5.27 -7.20
N ALA A 46 23.75 6.40 -7.91
CA ALA A 46 22.59 7.28 -8.05
C ALA A 46 21.42 6.61 -8.80
N ALA A 47 21.71 5.83 -9.84
CA ALA A 47 20.69 5.08 -10.58
C ALA A 47 20.01 4.02 -9.70
N VAL A 48 20.77 3.29 -8.90
CA VAL A 48 20.27 2.32 -7.93
C VAL A 48 19.36 3.00 -6.90
N ASP A 49 19.75 4.16 -6.38
CA ASP A 49 18.96 4.92 -5.41
C ASP A 49 17.64 5.40 -6.01
N VAL A 50 17.65 5.92 -7.22
CA VAL A 50 16.44 6.37 -7.92
C VAL A 50 15.47 5.21 -8.16
N LEU A 51 15.98 4.07 -8.64
CA LEU A 51 15.16 2.88 -8.89
C LEU A 51 14.57 2.31 -7.59
N LEU A 52 15.39 2.22 -6.54
CA LEU A 52 14.95 1.69 -5.25
C LEU A 52 13.89 2.59 -4.61
N ASN A 53 14.11 3.91 -4.60
CA ASN A 53 13.13 4.88 -4.12
C ASN A 53 11.84 4.84 -4.94
N GLY A 54 11.94 4.66 -6.26
CA GLY A 54 10.79 4.43 -7.13
C GLY A 54 10.00 3.18 -6.76
N CYS A 55 10.66 2.11 -6.34
CA CYS A 55 9.98 0.91 -5.82
C CYS A 55 9.23 1.19 -4.51
N TYR A 56 9.85 1.91 -3.57
CA TYR A 56 9.17 2.31 -2.32
C TYR A 56 7.94 3.19 -2.58
N ALA A 57 8.04 4.15 -3.50
CA ALA A 57 6.90 4.99 -3.88
C ALA A 57 5.74 4.17 -4.44
N LYS A 58 6.02 3.14 -5.24
CA LYS A 58 5.00 2.26 -5.81
C LYS A 58 4.33 1.34 -4.78
N LEU A 59 4.99 1.07 -3.65
CA LEU A 59 4.39 0.27 -2.57
C LEU A 59 3.10 0.88 -2.03
N LYS A 60 2.94 2.21 -2.05
CA LYS A 60 1.71 2.87 -1.61
C LYS A 60 0.50 2.34 -2.38
N LYS A 61 0.54 2.42 -3.71
CA LYS A 61 -0.58 1.96 -4.55
C LYS A 61 -0.80 0.46 -4.46
N ALA A 62 0.28 -0.32 -4.39
CA ALA A 62 0.18 -1.77 -4.22
C ALA A 62 -0.43 -2.14 -2.86
N SER A 63 0.03 -1.51 -1.77
CA SER A 63 -0.44 -1.81 -0.41
C SER A 63 -1.89 -1.42 -0.18
N GLU A 64 -2.33 -0.28 -0.70
CA GLU A 64 -3.72 0.17 -0.66
C GLU A 64 -4.67 -0.89 -1.25
N HIS A 65 -4.39 -1.30 -2.48
CA HIS A 65 -5.24 -2.28 -3.16
C HIS A 65 -5.11 -3.69 -2.59
N LEU A 66 -3.94 -4.08 -2.08
CA LEU A 66 -3.76 -5.35 -1.36
C LEU A 66 -4.56 -5.35 -0.05
N HIS A 67 -4.68 -4.20 0.62
CA HIS A 67 -5.55 -4.06 1.79
C HIS A 67 -7.01 -4.35 1.42
N TYR A 68 -7.52 -3.74 0.34
CA TYR A 68 -8.89 -4.00 -0.11
C TYR A 68 -9.13 -5.49 -0.44
N CYS A 69 -8.16 -6.14 -1.08
CA CYS A 69 -8.24 -7.58 -1.37
C CYS A 69 -8.25 -8.45 -0.12
N GLY A 70 -7.60 -8.01 0.96
CA GLY A 70 -7.47 -8.77 2.19
C GLY A 70 -8.59 -8.53 3.20
N GLU A 71 -9.07 -7.28 3.29
CA GLU A 71 -10.01 -6.87 4.35
C GLU A 71 -11.47 -6.91 3.90
N PHE A 72 -11.78 -6.42 2.69
CA PHE A 72 -13.18 -6.30 2.25
C PHE A 72 -13.91 -7.63 2.06
N PRO A 73 -13.27 -8.73 1.61
CA PRO A 73 -13.90 -10.05 1.59
C PRO A 73 -14.01 -10.71 2.97
N GLY A 74 -13.38 -10.10 3.99
CA GLY A 74 -13.37 -10.64 5.34
C GLY A 74 -14.66 -10.41 6.10
N ASP A 75 -14.66 -10.86 7.37
CA ASP A 75 -15.81 -10.75 8.27
C ASP A 75 -15.76 -9.51 9.18
N ASN A 76 -14.62 -8.77 9.17
CA ASN A 76 -14.41 -7.64 10.06
C ASN A 76 -15.16 -6.39 9.65
N VAL A 77 -15.35 -6.23 8.33
CA VAL A 77 -15.96 -5.04 7.76
C VAL A 77 -17.17 -5.37 6.89
N CYS A 78 -18.06 -4.42 6.77
CA CYS A 78 -19.24 -4.52 5.91
C CYS A 78 -19.50 -3.20 5.20
N LYS A 79 -20.46 -3.23 4.30
CA LYS A 79 -20.93 -2.10 3.53
C LYS A 79 -22.45 -2.02 3.65
N ASP A 80 -22.98 -0.83 3.92
CA ASP A 80 -24.42 -0.67 4.16
C ASP A 80 -25.23 -0.43 2.88
N LYS A 81 -24.62 0.13 1.84
CA LYS A 81 -25.30 0.51 0.59
C LYS A 81 -24.71 -0.14 -0.64
N PRO A 82 -25.54 -0.48 -1.65
CA PRO A 82 -25.00 -0.81 -2.96
C PRO A 82 -24.14 0.35 -3.49
N THR A 83 -22.98 0.05 -4.01
CA THR A 83 -22.08 1.03 -4.61
C THR A 83 -21.84 0.70 -6.07
N THR A 84 -21.65 1.73 -6.88
CA THR A 84 -21.10 1.61 -8.24
C THR A 84 -19.58 1.52 -8.23
N ASN A 85 -18.95 1.71 -7.07
CA ASN A 85 -17.52 1.58 -6.89
C ASN A 85 -17.08 0.14 -7.19
N PRO A 86 -16.03 -0.09 -7.99
CA PRO A 86 -15.51 -1.42 -8.31
C PRO A 86 -15.15 -2.26 -7.06
N PHE A 87 -14.92 -1.62 -5.91
CA PHE A 87 -14.66 -2.32 -4.66
C PHE A 87 -15.87 -3.08 -4.09
N GLY A 88 -17.10 -2.75 -4.49
CA GLY A 88 -18.30 -3.47 -4.06
C GLY A 88 -18.28 -4.97 -4.37
N THR A 89 -17.53 -5.38 -5.41
CA THR A 89 -17.42 -6.79 -5.80
C THR A 89 -16.62 -7.64 -4.82
N TYR A 90 -15.76 -7.03 -4.00
CA TYR A 90 -15.01 -7.74 -2.95
C TYR A 90 -15.95 -8.26 -1.85
N PHE A 91 -16.92 -7.46 -1.43
CA PHE A 91 -17.89 -7.85 -0.41
C PHE A 91 -18.87 -8.92 -0.89
N THR A 92 -19.13 -9.00 -2.20
CA THR A 92 -20.09 -9.94 -2.79
C THR A 92 -19.44 -11.15 -3.44
N TYR A 93 -18.12 -11.21 -3.51
CA TYR A 93 -17.35 -12.25 -4.23
C TYR A 93 -17.70 -12.35 -5.73
N GLN A 94 -18.25 -11.30 -6.33
CA GLN A 94 -18.69 -11.27 -7.71
C GLN A 94 -17.69 -10.58 -8.63
N HIS A 95 -16.46 -11.08 -8.62
CA HIS A 95 -15.41 -10.53 -9.47
C HIS A 95 -15.60 -10.95 -10.92
N THR A 96 -15.27 -10.02 -11.82
CA THR A 96 -15.13 -10.30 -13.26
C THR A 96 -13.66 -10.22 -13.64
N VAL A 97 -13.31 -10.80 -14.80
CA VAL A 97 -11.94 -10.73 -15.34
C VAL A 97 -11.46 -9.29 -15.61
N ASN A 98 -12.38 -8.35 -15.74
CA ASN A 98 -12.11 -6.94 -16.00
C ASN A 98 -12.26 -6.06 -14.75
N ASN A 99 -12.11 -6.62 -13.55
CA ASN A 99 -12.16 -5.84 -12.32
C ASN A 99 -10.98 -4.87 -12.23
N GLY A 100 -11.25 -3.56 -12.23
CA GLY A 100 -10.23 -2.52 -12.23
C GLY A 100 -9.33 -2.54 -10.99
N GLY A 101 -9.89 -2.85 -9.82
CA GLY A 101 -9.13 -2.97 -8.57
C GLY A 101 -8.10 -4.10 -8.62
N LEU A 102 -8.52 -5.29 -9.09
CA LEU A 102 -7.61 -6.44 -9.26
C LEU A 102 -6.53 -6.17 -10.32
N THR A 103 -6.91 -5.49 -11.42
CA THR A 103 -5.94 -5.05 -12.44
C THR A 103 -4.90 -4.11 -11.84
N THR A 104 -5.31 -3.18 -10.98
CA THR A 104 -4.38 -2.26 -10.30
C THR A 104 -3.43 -2.99 -9.36
N VAL A 105 -3.93 -3.96 -8.57
CA VAL A 105 -3.07 -4.83 -7.73
C VAL A 105 -2.01 -5.52 -8.57
N TRP A 106 -2.44 -6.18 -9.65
CA TRP A 106 -1.55 -6.92 -10.54
C TRP A 106 -0.47 -6.01 -11.13
N ASN A 107 -0.89 -4.92 -11.77
CA ASN A 107 0.03 -4.02 -12.45
C ASN A 107 1.01 -3.33 -11.50
N SER A 108 0.53 -2.85 -10.35
CA SER A 108 1.39 -2.20 -9.35
C SER A 108 2.44 -3.15 -8.80
N ALA A 109 2.05 -4.37 -8.46
CA ALA A 109 2.96 -5.35 -7.90
C ALA A 109 3.97 -5.87 -8.94
N TYR A 110 3.53 -6.17 -10.19
CA TYR A 110 4.47 -6.58 -11.24
C TYR A 110 5.41 -5.46 -11.68
N ASN A 111 5.00 -4.20 -11.55
CA ASN A 111 5.89 -3.07 -11.77
C ASN A 111 7.03 -3.06 -10.73
N ILE A 112 6.72 -3.33 -9.45
CA ILE A 112 7.72 -3.48 -8.39
C ILE A 112 8.62 -4.70 -8.67
N ILE A 113 8.04 -5.86 -8.99
CA ILE A 113 8.78 -7.07 -9.32
C ILE A 113 9.77 -6.85 -10.47
N SER A 114 9.34 -6.21 -11.55
CA SER A 114 10.18 -5.94 -12.71
C SER A 114 11.30 -4.96 -12.38
N GLN A 115 11.00 -3.86 -11.67
CA GLN A 115 12.00 -2.86 -11.30
C GLN A 115 13.03 -3.40 -10.32
N THR A 116 12.59 -4.12 -9.29
CA THR A 116 13.51 -4.76 -8.33
C THR A 116 14.38 -5.81 -9.01
N SER A 117 13.82 -6.61 -9.93
CA SER A 117 14.61 -7.59 -10.70
C SER A 117 15.64 -6.92 -11.62
N SER A 118 15.31 -5.78 -12.23
CA SER A 118 16.27 -5.00 -13.02
C SER A 118 17.37 -4.39 -12.13
N LEU A 119 17.01 -3.89 -10.95
CA LEU A 119 17.98 -3.38 -9.98
C LEU A 119 18.94 -4.48 -9.52
N MET A 120 18.45 -5.69 -9.27
CA MET A 120 19.27 -6.84 -8.90
C MET A 120 20.30 -7.20 -9.95
N LYS A 121 20.04 -6.99 -11.25
CA LYS A 121 21.02 -7.19 -12.33
C LYS A 121 22.12 -6.13 -12.35
N MET A 122 21.90 -4.97 -11.73
CA MET A 122 22.88 -3.88 -11.69
C MET A 122 23.89 -4.02 -10.55
N ILE A 123 23.57 -4.78 -9.50
CA ILE A 123 24.39 -4.90 -8.29
C ILE A 123 25.01 -6.28 -8.23
N ASN A 124 26.35 -6.32 -8.09
CA ASN A 124 27.03 -7.57 -7.78
C ASN A 124 27.11 -7.72 -6.26
N GLU A 125 26.66 -8.85 -5.75
CA GLU A 125 26.76 -9.17 -4.33
C GLU A 125 28.20 -9.12 -3.84
N GLY A 126 28.42 -8.50 -2.69
CA GLY A 126 29.77 -8.31 -2.12
C GLY A 126 30.52 -7.12 -2.68
N GLU A 127 29.94 -6.31 -3.55
CA GLU A 127 30.58 -5.13 -4.13
C GLU A 127 30.80 -4.04 -3.07
N SER A 128 29.81 -3.78 -2.23
CA SER A 128 29.91 -2.97 -1.01
C SER A 128 28.80 -3.29 -0.03
N ALA A 129 28.99 -3.04 1.26
CA ALA A 129 27.95 -3.23 2.26
C ALA A 129 26.71 -2.34 2.01
N GLU A 130 26.89 -1.17 1.40
CA GLU A 130 25.79 -0.27 1.04
C GLU A 130 24.97 -0.83 -0.13
N LEU A 131 25.62 -1.34 -1.17
CA LEU A 131 24.96 -1.96 -2.31
C LEU A 131 24.31 -3.29 -1.92
N ASP A 132 24.94 -4.08 -1.05
CA ASP A 132 24.34 -5.30 -0.50
C ASP A 132 23.06 -4.99 0.31
N GLN A 133 23.06 -3.90 1.09
CA GLN A 133 21.87 -3.43 1.78
C GLN A 133 20.74 -3.09 0.79
N LYS A 134 21.02 -2.34 -0.27
CA LYS A 134 20.06 -1.96 -1.32
C LYS A 134 19.57 -3.18 -2.10
N LEU A 135 20.47 -4.13 -2.37
CA LEU A 135 20.13 -5.41 -2.99
C LEU A 135 19.17 -6.22 -2.10
N GLY A 136 19.44 -6.27 -0.80
CA GLY A 136 18.56 -6.92 0.17
C GLY A 136 17.18 -6.27 0.24
N GLU A 137 17.09 -4.95 0.19
CA GLU A 137 15.81 -4.22 0.14
C GLU A 137 15.01 -4.55 -1.13
N ALA A 138 15.70 -4.70 -2.29
CA ALA A 138 15.05 -5.13 -3.54
C ALA A 138 14.52 -6.57 -3.44
N TYR A 139 15.30 -7.49 -2.89
CA TYR A 139 14.86 -8.86 -2.62
C TYR A 139 13.65 -8.90 -1.69
N TYR A 140 13.65 -8.11 -0.63
CA TYR A 140 12.51 -8.00 0.27
C TYR A 140 11.22 -7.59 -0.46
N MET A 141 11.28 -6.52 -1.24
CA MET A 141 10.11 -6.02 -1.97
C MET A 141 9.61 -7.01 -3.01
N ARG A 142 10.50 -7.70 -3.74
CA ARG A 142 10.09 -8.71 -4.73
C ARG A 142 9.44 -9.92 -4.06
N GLY A 143 10.05 -10.46 -3.03
CA GLY A 143 9.51 -11.58 -2.28
C GLY A 143 8.16 -11.25 -1.64
N MET A 144 8.03 -10.05 -1.09
CA MET A 144 6.77 -9.53 -0.55
C MET A 144 5.66 -9.48 -1.61
N MET A 145 5.96 -8.97 -2.81
CA MET A 145 4.97 -8.89 -3.88
C MET A 145 4.55 -10.27 -4.38
N TYR A 146 5.47 -11.21 -4.57
CA TYR A 146 5.12 -12.59 -4.94
C TYR A 146 4.22 -13.25 -3.90
N PHE A 147 4.52 -13.11 -2.62
CA PHE A 147 3.70 -13.67 -1.56
C PHE A 147 2.29 -13.08 -1.54
N TYR A 148 2.17 -11.75 -1.52
CA TYR A 148 0.85 -11.11 -1.43
C TYR A 148 0.01 -11.30 -2.69
N LEU A 149 0.61 -11.23 -3.88
CA LEU A 149 -0.11 -11.53 -5.13
C LEU A 149 -0.59 -12.99 -5.18
N CYS A 150 0.24 -13.95 -4.75
CA CYS A 150 -0.17 -15.35 -4.75
C CYS A 150 -1.36 -15.60 -3.82
N ARG A 151 -1.46 -14.87 -2.72
CA ARG A 151 -2.65 -14.91 -1.84
C ARG A 151 -3.92 -14.37 -2.51
N VAL A 152 -3.78 -13.40 -3.43
CA VAL A 152 -4.92 -12.82 -4.16
C VAL A 152 -5.33 -13.68 -5.36
N PHE A 153 -4.37 -14.17 -6.11
CA PHE A 153 -4.60 -14.80 -7.43
C PHE A 153 -4.39 -16.32 -7.44
N GLY A 154 -3.75 -16.89 -6.42
CA GLY A 154 -3.56 -18.33 -6.25
C GLY A 154 -4.58 -18.95 -5.30
N ARG A 155 -4.51 -20.26 -5.17
CA ARG A 155 -5.22 -21.01 -4.12
C ARG A 155 -4.39 -20.97 -2.82
N PRO A 156 -5.01 -21.15 -1.65
CA PRO A 156 -4.27 -21.36 -0.41
C PRO A 156 -3.22 -22.47 -0.54
N TYR A 157 -2.05 -22.27 0.07
CA TYR A 157 -0.92 -23.18 -0.07
C TYR A 157 -1.25 -24.65 0.31
N TYR A 158 -2.11 -24.85 1.32
CA TYR A 158 -2.55 -26.19 1.76
C TYR A 158 -3.48 -26.92 0.77
N GLN A 159 -3.87 -26.26 -0.33
CA GLN A 159 -4.72 -26.83 -1.37
C GLN A 159 -3.89 -27.20 -2.60
N GLU A 160 -3.22 -28.37 -2.57
CA GLU A 160 -2.44 -28.90 -3.70
C GLU A 160 -1.52 -27.86 -4.38
N PRO A 161 -0.55 -27.27 -3.66
CA PRO A 161 0.23 -26.12 -4.14
C PRO A 161 1.05 -26.41 -5.41
N GLU A 162 1.38 -27.69 -5.66
CA GLU A 162 2.11 -28.13 -6.85
C GLU A 162 1.22 -28.16 -8.11
N LYS A 163 -0.09 -28.27 -7.95
CA LYS A 163 -1.04 -28.39 -9.08
C LYS A 163 -1.75 -27.08 -9.38
N ASN A 164 -2.05 -26.30 -8.34
CA ASN A 164 -2.76 -25.03 -8.51
C ASN A 164 -1.85 -23.96 -9.05
N LEU A 165 -2.39 -23.12 -9.95
CA LEU A 165 -1.64 -22.04 -10.57
C LEU A 165 -1.36 -20.91 -9.57
N GLY A 166 -0.09 -20.55 -9.48
CA GLY A 166 0.44 -19.40 -8.80
C GLY A 166 0.57 -18.20 -9.73
N LEU A 167 1.79 -17.65 -9.86
CA LEU A 167 2.09 -16.43 -10.60
C LEU A 167 3.16 -16.67 -11.68
N PRO A 168 3.17 -15.88 -12.76
CA PRO A 168 4.34 -15.81 -13.63
C PRO A 168 5.57 -15.34 -12.85
N ILE A 169 6.66 -16.09 -12.88
CA ILE A 169 7.93 -15.70 -12.27
C ILE A 169 8.77 -15.00 -13.33
N VAL A 170 9.09 -13.72 -13.11
CA VAL A 170 9.82 -12.86 -14.05
C VAL A 170 11.14 -12.37 -13.46
N ASN A 171 12.17 -12.26 -14.29
CA ASN A 171 13.53 -11.86 -13.92
C ASN A 171 13.93 -10.50 -14.52
N GLY A 172 13.07 -9.51 -14.35
CA GLY A 172 13.28 -8.15 -14.86
C GLY A 172 12.48 -7.83 -16.11
N MET A 173 12.80 -6.69 -16.73
CA MET A 173 12.18 -6.31 -18.00
C MET A 173 12.73 -7.19 -19.12
N PRO A 174 11.90 -7.50 -20.13
CA PRO A 174 12.38 -8.20 -21.33
C PRO A 174 13.50 -7.40 -22.00
N GLU A 175 14.56 -8.09 -22.40
CA GLU A 175 15.67 -7.46 -23.14
C GLU A 175 15.32 -7.25 -24.61
N ASP A 176 14.47 -8.09 -25.16
CA ASP A 176 13.99 -8.02 -26.54
C ASP A 176 12.46 -7.83 -26.55
N MET A 177 12.04 -6.62 -26.93
CA MET A 177 10.62 -6.27 -27.02
C MET A 177 9.93 -6.84 -28.26
N ASP A 178 10.71 -7.26 -29.26
CA ASP A 178 10.18 -7.85 -30.50
C ASP A 178 9.93 -9.36 -30.36
N ASN A 179 10.64 -10.01 -29.41
CA ASN A 179 10.52 -11.44 -29.08
C ASN A 179 10.21 -11.64 -27.60
N LEU A 180 9.06 -11.12 -27.17
CA LEU A 180 8.60 -11.26 -25.78
C LEU A 180 8.31 -12.72 -25.44
N ASP A 181 9.18 -13.34 -24.64
CA ASP A 181 8.89 -14.60 -23.96
C ASP A 181 8.22 -14.28 -22.62
N LEU A 182 6.89 -14.29 -22.60
CA LEU A 182 6.11 -14.07 -21.40
C LEU A 182 5.93 -15.41 -20.70
N PRO A 183 6.44 -15.57 -19.46
CA PRO A 183 6.30 -16.82 -18.74
C PRO A 183 4.84 -17.12 -18.41
N ASP A 184 4.45 -18.37 -18.54
CA ASP A 184 3.18 -18.86 -18.03
C ASP A 184 3.11 -18.76 -16.50
N ARG A 185 1.92 -18.91 -15.93
CA ARG A 185 1.76 -19.01 -14.49
C ARG A 185 2.45 -20.27 -13.98
N SER A 186 3.36 -20.10 -13.04
CA SER A 186 3.95 -21.22 -12.29
C SER A 186 2.97 -21.78 -11.27
N SER A 187 3.37 -22.81 -10.53
CA SER A 187 2.55 -23.34 -9.43
C SER A 187 2.51 -22.39 -8.23
N VAL A 188 1.54 -22.58 -7.33
CA VAL A 188 1.52 -21.90 -6.03
C VAL A 188 2.80 -22.22 -5.27
N LYS A 189 3.25 -23.48 -5.31
CA LYS A 189 4.50 -23.90 -4.65
C LYS A 189 5.69 -23.11 -5.18
N ASP A 190 5.90 -23.05 -6.49
CA ASP A 190 7.05 -22.35 -7.08
C ASP A 190 7.01 -20.86 -6.77
N THR A 191 5.81 -20.25 -6.73
CA THR A 191 5.65 -18.84 -6.34
C THR A 191 6.04 -18.60 -4.88
N TYR A 192 5.64 -19.49 -3.97
CA TYR A 192 6.05 -19.40 -2.55
C TYR A 192 7.55 -19.67 -2.39
N ASP A 193 8.11 -20.63 -3.12
CA ASP A 193 9.55 -20.91 -3.11
C ASP A 193 10.34 -19.68 -3.58
N GLN A 194 9.88 -19.00 -4.63
CA GLN A 194 10.47 -17.73 -5.07
C GLN A 194 10.42 -16.66 -3.99
N ALA A 195 9.26 -16.48 -3.35
CA ALA A 195 9.10 -15.51 -2.27
C ALA A 195 10.02 -15.83 -1.07
N LEU A 196 10.09 -17.10 -0.66
CA LEU A 196 10.97 -17.55 0.41
C LEU A 196 12.45 -17.36 0.07
N SER A 197 12.85 -17.66 -1.16
CA SER A 197 14.22 -17.48 -1.64
C SER A 197 14.63 -16.00 -1.55
N ASP A 198 13.77 -15.12 -2.07
CA ASP A 198 14.00 -13.68 -2.03
C ASP A 198 14.07 -13.15 -0.59
N LEU A 199 13.15 -13.54 0.28
CA LEU A 199 13.11 -13.07 1.66
C LEU A 199 14.31 -13.56 2.50
N LYS A 200 14.78 -14.79 2.28
CA LYS A 200 16.00 -15.30 2.92
C LYS A 200 17.24 -14.55 2.45
N LYS A 201 17.30 -14.24 1.15
CA LYS A 201 18.40 -13.44 0.62
C LYS A 201 18.37 -12.02 1.15
N ALA A 202 17.18 -11.43 1.30
CA ALA A 202 16.99 -10.15 1.93
C ALA A 202 17.47 -10.13 3.40
N GLU A 203 17.12 -11.16 4.19
CA GLU A 203 17.60 -11.32 5.56
C GLU A 203 19.14 -11.38 5.65
N GLU A 204 19.76 -12.13 4.74
CA GLU A 204 21.23 -12.29 4.69
C GLU A 204 21.95 -10.98 4.40
N LEU A 205 21.47 -10.22 3.41
CA LEU A 205 22.15 -9.03 2.90
C LEU A 205 21.91 -7.77 3.73
N MET A 206 20.76 -7.65 4.38
CA MET A 206 20.42 -6.44 5.12
C MET A 206 21.03 -6.43 6.53
N THR A 207 22.04 -5.60 6.74
CA THR A 207 22.71 -5.45 8.03
C THR A 207 22.39 -4.15 8.75
N THR A 208 21.79 -3.17 8.05
CA THR A 208 21.49 -1.84 8.59
C THR A 208 19.98 -1.68 8.79
N PHE A 209 19.60 -1.19 9.98
CA PHE A 209 18.24 -0.74 10.27
C PHE A 209 18.17 0.78 10.09
N LYS A 210 17.56 1.24 9.00
CA LYS A 210 17.39 2.67 8.70
C LYS A 210 16.24 3.29 9.49
N SER A 211 15.05 2.77 9.29
CA SER A 211 13.80 3.05 10.02
C SER A 211 12.75 2.02 9.61
N THR A 212 11.60 2.05 10.24
CA THR A 212 10.45 1.17 9.91
C THR A 212 9.82 1.45 8.55
N ALA A 213 10.15 2.59 7.91
CA ALA A 213 9.71 2.90 6.54
C ALA A 213 10.57 2.23 5.45
N TYR A 214 11.67 1.58 5.84
CA TYR A 214 12.57 0.85 4.94
C TYR A 214 12.61 -0.62 5.29
N ALA A 215 12.83 -1.46 4.29
CA ALA A 215 13.06 -2.87 4.51
C ALA A 215 14.30 -3.10 5.39
N SER A 216 14.25 -4.13 6.20
CA SER A 216 15.31 -4.52 7.10
C SER A 216 15.32 -6.04 7.28
N LYS A 217 16.40 -6.60 7.84
CA LYS A 217 16.44 -8.03 8.16
C LYS A 217 15.27 -8.44 9.06
N TYR A 218 14.84 -7.56 9.98
CA TYR A 218 13.71 -7.84 10.86
C TYR A 218 12.38 -7.88 10.11
N ALA A 219 12.22 -6.99 9.12
CA ALA A 219 11.06 -7.01 8.24
C ALA A 219 11.02 -8.30 7.39
N ALA A 220 12.19 -8.74 6.89
CA ALA A 220 12.31 -10.02 6.17
C ALA A 220 11.98 -11.21 7.08
N GLN A 221 12.51 -11.25 8.29
CA GLN A 221 12.21 -12.29 9.29
C GLN A 221 10.73 -12.33 9.67
N ALA A 222 10.12 -11.18 9.94
CA ALA A 222 8.70 -11.09 10.25
C ALA A 222 7.82 -11.56 9.07
N LEU A 223 8.22 -11.22 7.85
CA LEU A 223 7.50 -11.68 6.66
C LEU A 223 7.73 -13.18 6.39
N LEU A 224 8.92 -13.71 6.62
CA LEU A 224 9.20 -15.16 6.58
C LEU A 224 8.33 -15.91 7.57
N ALA A 225 8.21 -15.42 8.82
CA ALA A 225 7.29 -15.99 9.79
C ALA A 225 5.86 -16.05 9.25
N LYS A 226 5.40 -14.97 8.61
CA LYS A 226 4.06 -14.90 8.02
C LYS A 226 3.90 -15.85 6.83
N VAL A 227 4.88 -15.95 5.93
CA VAL A 227 4.83 -16.87 4.79
C VAL A 227 4.72 -18.31 5.29
N TYR A 228 5.57 -18.72 6.23
CA TYR A 228 5.52 -20.06 6.80
C TYR A 228 4.23 -20.34 7.56
N MET A 229 3.65 -19.35 8.23
CA MET A 229 2.32 -19.48 8.84
C MET A 229 1.24 -19.80 7.79
N TYR A 230 1.27 -19.15 6.63
CA TYR A 230 0.33 -19.46 5.53
C TYR A 230 0.58 -20.83 4.88
N MET A 231 1.78 -21.38 5.02
CA MET A 231 2.13 -22.73 4.56
C MET A 231 1.79 -23.81 5.58
N SER A 232 1.54 -23.46 6.86
CA SER A 232 1.40 -24.41 7.97
C SER A 232 0.08 -25.21 8.00
N GLY A 233 -0.72 -25.14 6.94
CA GLY A 233 -1.92 -25.94 6.83
C GLY A 233 -3.16 -25.34 7.47
N THR A 234 -4.02 -26.20 7.99
CA THR A 234 -5.25 -25.82 8.71
C THR A 234 -5.21 -26.36 10.13
N PHE A 235 -6.17 -25.92 10.97
CA PHE A 235 -6.30 -26.44 12.33
C PHE A 235 -6.51 -27.95 12.36
N GLU A 236 -7.29 -28.51 11.42
CA GLU A 236 -7.56 -29.94 11.32
C GLU A 236 -6.38 -30.74 10.72
N ASN A 237 -5.61 -30.09 9.85
CA ASN A 237 -4.47 -30.70 9.15
C ASN A 237 -3.26 -29.77 9.18
N PRO A 238 -2.61 -29.62 10.33
CA PRO A 238 -1.47 -28.72 10.47
C PRO A 238 -0.20 -29.34 9.88
N ASP A 239 0.56 -28.52 9.15
CA ASP A 239 1.96 -28.80 8.82
C ASP A 239 2.85 -28.26 9.95
N LYS A 240 3.33 -29.18 10.79
CA LYS A 240 4.10 -28.85 11.99
C LYS A 240 5.50 -28.30 11.68
N GLU A 241 6.08 -28.65 10.55
CA GLU A 241 7.40 -28.18 10.13
C GLU A 241 7.32 -26.70 9.77
N TYR A 242 6.36 -26.32 8.91
CA TYR A 242 6.15 -24.91 8.59
C TYR A 242 5.64 -24.09 9.79
N ALA A 243 4.83 -24.67 10.65
CA ALA A 243 4.41 -24.02 11.89
C ALA A 243 5.61 -23.71 12.81
N GLN A 244 6.58 -24.65 12.93
CA GLN A 244 7.80 -24.44 13.72
C GLN A 244 8.68 -23.37 13.10
N LEU A 245 8.88 -23.37 11.77
CA LEU A 245 9.64 -22.33 11.08
C LEU A 245 9.00 -20.94 11.26
N SER A 246 7.67 -20.86 11.19
CA SER A 246 6.95 -19.62 11.49
C SER A 246 7.22 -19.11 12.90
N TYR A 247 7.14 -20.01 13.89
CA TYR A 247 7.43 -19.70 15.28
C TYR A 247 8.88 -19.23 15.47
N ASP A 248 9.85 -19.94 14.89
CA ASP A 248 11.27 -19.64 15.04
C ASP A 248 11.61 -18.25 14.47
N TYR A 249 11.10 -17.92 13.29
CA TYR A 249 11.29 -16.59 12.69
C TYR A 249 10.62 -15.48 13.50
N ALA A 250 9.39 -15.71 13.98
CA ALA A 250 8.70 -14.73 14.83
C ALA A 250 9.49 -14.51 16.13
N ASN A 251 9.98 -15.57 16.74
CA ASN A 251 10.76 -15.53 17.97
C ASN A 251 12.09 -14.79 17.78
N THR A 252 12.76 -14.99 16.64
CA THR A 252 13.97 -14.26 16.29
C THR A 252 13.76 -12.74 16.30
N VAL A 253 12.62 -12.26 15.78
CA VAL A 253 12.28 -10.83 15.82
C VAL A 253 11.99 -10.36 17.25
N ILE A 254 11.25 -11.13 18.04
CA ILE A 254 10.94 -10.82 19.45
C ILE A 254 12.22 -10.75 20.27
N GLU A 255 13.09 -11.74 20.18
CA GLU A 255 14.33 -11.86 20.94
C GLU A 255 15.41 -10.83 20.51
N SER A 256 15.24 -10.21 19.31
CA SER A 256 16.15 -9.16 18.86
C SER A 256 16.17 -7.94 19.79
N GLY A 257 15.10 -7.72 20.55
CA GLY A 257 14.91 -6.54 21.41
C GLY A 257 14.79 -5.21 20.65
N GLN A 258 14.68 -5.27 19.29
CA GLN A 258 14.56 -4.07 18.45
C GLN A 258 13.17 -3.45 18.55
N PHE A 259 12.15 -4.24 18.86
CA PHE A 259 10.75 -3.85 18.94
C PHE A 259 10.17 -4.20 20.30
N SER A 260 9.13 -3.46 20.70
CA SER A 260 8.42 -3.72 21.93
C SER A 260 6.95 -3.36 21.79
N MET A 261 6.10 -4.09 22.50
CA MET A 261 4.67 -3.79 22.55
C MET A 261 4.42 -2.37 23.08
N LEU A 262 3.48 -1.68 22.50
CA LEU A 262 3.01 -0.40 23.01
C LEU A 262 2.29 -0.60 24.34
N ASP A 263 2.49 0.31 25.28
CA ASP A 263 1.58 0.39 26.41
C ASP A 263 0.19 0.85 25.97
N ARG A 264 -0.82 0.67 26.85
CA ARG A 264 -2.20 1.02 26.52
C ARG A 264 -2.36 2.49 26.10
N ALA A 265 -1.65 3.41 26.74
CA ALA A 265 -1.78 4.84 26.45
C ALA A 265 -1.27 5.18 25.03
N ASN A 266 -0.12 4.63 24.65
CA ASN A 266 0.44 4.81 23.32
C ASN A 266 -0.36 4.04 22.26
N PHE A 267 -0.86 2.84 22.55
CA PHE A 267 -1.74 2.10 21.67
C PHE A 267 -3.02 2.90 21.34
N MET A 268 -3.64 3.54 22.33
CA MET A 268 -4.83 4.38 22.12
C MET A 268 -4.57 5.61 21.24
N ARG A 269 -3.31 5.96 21.04
CA ARG A 269 -2.86 7.07 20.20
C ARG A 269 -2.12 6.60 18.95
N TYR A 270 -2.25 5.32 18.60
CA TYR A 270 -1.49 4.69 17.51
C TYR A 270 -1.56 5.48 16.19
N ASN A 271 -2.73 6.00 15.85
CA ASN A 271 -2.96 6.72 14.60
C ASN A 271 -2.58 8.21 14.64
N GLU A 272 -2.11 8.74 15.78
CA GLU A 272 -1.71 10.15 15.92
C GLU A 272 -0.28 10.40 15.43
N PHE A 273 0.53 9.36 15.29
CA PHE A 273 1.95 9.45 14.96
C PHE A 273 2.27 8.74 13.65
N ALA A 274 3.31 9.27 12.98
CA ALA A 274 3.86 8.57 11.83
C ALA A 274 4.37 7.17 12.24
N PRO A 275 4.22 6.13 11.42
CA PRO A 275 4.59 4.77 11.76
C PRO A 275 6.08 4.57 12.03
N ASP A 276 6.93 5.46 11.55
CA ASP A 276 8.39 5.49 11.79
C ASP A 276 8.80 6.44 12.93
N ALA A 277 7.85 6.99 13.67
CA ALA A 277 8.15 7.78 14.86
C ALA A 277 8.75 6.90 15.96
N ALA A 278 9.64 7.46 16.78
CA ALA A 278 10.29 6.75 17.87
C ALA A 278 9.32 6.16 18.92
N SER A 279 8.11 6.73 19.00
CA SER A 279 7.03 6.22 19.87
C SER A 279 6.31 4.99 19.33
N GLN A 280 6.48 4.64 18.05
CA GLN A 280 5.83 3.50 17.39
C GLN A 280 6.70 2.24 17.48
N THR A 281 6.95 1.81 18.69
CA THR A 281 7.90 0.72 19.00
C THR A 281 7.46 -0.67 18.53
N GLU A 282 6.18 -0.87 18.17
CA GLU A 282 5.67 -2.13 17.61
C GLU A 282 5.88 -2.25 16.09
N THR A 283 6.06 -1.13 15.40
CA THR A 283 6.10 -1.11 13.94
C THR A 283 7.41 -1.72 13.44
N ILE A 284 7.32 -2.81 12.68
CA ILE A 284 8.48 -3.50 12.07
C ILE A 284 8.75 -2.96 10.68
N PHE A 285 7.71 -2.84 9.86
CA PHE A 285 7.75 -2.26 8.53
C PHE A 285 6.41 -1.62 8.19
N ALA A 286 6.45 -0.40 7.65
CA ALA A 286 5.25 0.32 7.26
C ALA A 286 5.44 1.10 5.96
N VAL A 287 4.43 1.06 5.10
CA VAL A 287 4.32 1.95 3.95
C VAL A 287 3.72 3.26 4.41
N LYS A 288 4.50 4.35 4.34
CA LYS A 288 4.07 5.67 4.80
C LYS A 288 3.19 6.37 3.78
N PHE A 289 2.10 6.94 4.27
CA PHE A 289 1.28 7.91 3.55
C PHE A 289 1.41 9.26 4.27
N ILE A 290 1.93 10.26 3.58
CA ILE A 290 2.09 11.62 4.12
C ILE A 290 1.36 12.63 3.25
N ALA A 291 0.94 13.74 3.84
CA ALA A 291 0.12 14.74 3.16
C ALA A 291 0.79 15.36 1.92
N SER A 292 2.12 15.45 1.90
CA SER A 292 2.88 15.96 0.75
C SER A 292 2.85 15.04 -0.47
N ASP A 293 2.49 13.78 -0.27
CA ASP A 293 2.48 12.74 -1.31
C ASP A 293 1.08 12.52 -1.87
N TRP A 294 0.13 13.38 -1.55
CA TRP A 294 -1.23 13.26 -2.03
C TRP A 294 -1.28 13.52 -3.53
N GLU A 295 -1.67 12.51 -4.27
CA GLU A 295 -1.80 12.56 -5.74
C GLU A 295 -3.26 12.67 -6.20
N ASP A 296 -4.22 12.06 -5.46
CA ASP A 296 -5.63 12.02 -5.84
C ASP A 296 -6.56 11.82 -4.63
N TRP A 297 -7.83 12.16 -4.81
CA TRP A 297 -8.92 12.04 -3.82
C TRP A 297 -9.15 10.61 -3.30
N GLY A 298 -8.78 9.59 -4.09
CA GLY A 298 -8.92 8.17 -3.75
C GLY A 298 -7.73 7.57 -3.03
N ASP A 299 -6.60 8.26 -2.95
CA ASP A 299 -5.34 7.70 -2.46
C ASP A 299 -5.26 7.43 -0.95
N PRO A 300 -5.91 8.20 -0.06
CA PRO A 300 -5.84 7.87 1.36
C PRO A 300 -6.68 6.63 1.67
N LEU A 301 -6.01 5.55 2.11
CA LEU A 301 -6.67 4.31 2.54
C LEU A 301 -7.82 4.57 3.54
N GLY A 302 -7.63 5.53 4.44
CA GLY A 302 -8.63 5.95 5.41
C GLY A 302 -9.91 6.51 4.80
N SER A 303 -9.89 6.99 3.55
CA SER A 303 -11.06 7.57 2.88
C SER A 303 -12.22 6.58 2.74
N MET A 304 -11.95 5.28 2.67
CA MET A 304 -12.99 4.26 2.63
C MET A 304 -13.71 4.08 3.96
N TYR A 305 -13.03 4.35 5.08
CA TYR A 305 -13.50 4.11 6.43
C TYR A 305 -14.06 5.34 7.13
N ALA A 306 -13.74 6.52 6.65
CA ALA A 306 -14.19 7.77 7.26
C ALA A 306 -14.53 8.81 6.19
N GLU A 307 -15.46 9.71 6.55
CA GLU A 307 -15.74 10.94 5.85
C GLU A 307 -15.43 12.11 6.80
N ILE A 308 -14.51 13.00 6.38
CA ILE A 308 -14.09 14.16 7.16
C ILE A 308 -14.34 15.41 6.29
N ASP A 309 -15.16 16.35 6.75
CA ASP A 309 -15.50 17.58 6.03
C ASP A 309 -15.99 17.36 4.58
N GLY A 310 -16.72 16.27 4.35
CA GLY A 310 -17.18 15.88 3.02
C GLY A 310 -16.08 15.29 2.14
N GLN A 311 -14.91 15.02 2.71
CA GLN A 311 -13.82 14.33 2.07
C GLN A 311 -13.76 12.88 2.57
N GLY A 312 -13.44 11.97 1.65
CA GLY A 312 -13.52 10.55 1.92
C GLY A 312 -14.89 9.95 1.57
N TRP A 313 -14.94 8.66 1.49
CA TRP A 313 -16.10 7.91 1.01
C TRP A 313 -16.99 7.42 2.16
N GLY A 314 -16.39 7.05 3.32
CA GLY A 314 -17.10 6.58 4.49
C GLY A 314 -18.06 5.40 4.19
N GLU A 315 -17.68 4.51 3.28
CA GLU A 315 -18.54 3.43 2.80
C GLU A 315 -18.38 2.11 3.55
N VAL A 316 -17.31 1.97 4.34
CA VAL A 316 -16.91 0.74 5.01
C VAL A 316 -17.05 0.89 6.52
N TYR A 317 -17.72 -0.07 7.13
CA TYR A 317 -18.06 -0.07 8.56
C TYR A 317 -17.58 -1.35 9.21
N ALA A 318 -17.37 -1.31 10.53
CA ALA A 318 -17.19 -2.53 11.32
C ALA A 318 -18.44 -3.41 11.19
N SER A 319 -18.26 -4.69 10.94
CA SER A 319 -19.37 -5.64 10.83
C SER A 319 -19.99 -5.93 12.19
N ALA A 320 -21.26 -6.36 12.20
CA ALA A 320 -21.92 -6.81 13.42
C ALA A 320 -21.14 -7.96 14.09
N LYS A 321 -20.63 -8.91 13.30
CA LYS A 321 -19.79 -10.01 13.82
C LYS A 321 -18.53 -9.50 14.53
N TYR A 322 -17.85 -8.52 13.95
CA TYR A 322 -16.66 -7.93 14.57
C TYR A 322 -17.01 -7.19 15.88
N MET A 323 -18.13 -6.44 15.88
CA MET A 323 -18.60 -5.78 17.09
C MET A 323 -18.99 -6.77 18.17
N ASP A 324 -19.67 -7.87 17.84
CA ASP A 324 -20.01 -8.93 18.78
C ASP A 324 -18.75 -9.54 19.42
N LEU A 325 -17.71 -9.80 18.62
CA LEU A 325 -16.42 -10.30 19.13
C LEU A 325 -15.74 -9.30 20.08
N LEU A 326 -15.77 -8.00 19.78
CA LEU A 326 -15.24 -6.97 20.68
C LEU A 326 -16.00 -6.91 22.01
N HIS A 327 -17.29 -7.24 21.98
CA HIS A 327 -18.19 -7.21 23.14
C HIS A 327 -18.21 -8.51 23.97
N GLU A 328 -17.53 -9.57 23.54
CA GLU A 328 -17.50 -10.86 24.29
C GLU A 328 -17.07 -10.73 25.74
N THR A 329 -16.16 -9.80 26.04
CA THR A 329 -15.70 -9.53 27.41
C THR A 329 -16.46 -8.39 28.10
N GLY A 330 -17.48 -7.85 27.43
CA GLY A 330 -18.30 -6.72 27.88
C GLY A 330 -18.08 -5.47 27.01
N LYS A 331 -19.18 -4.77 26.70
CA LYS A 331 -19.15 -3.52 25.91
C LYS A 331 -18.22 -2.48 26.60
N GLY A 332 -17.34 -1.85 25.82
CA GLY A 332 -16.38 -0.86 26.30
C GLY A 332 -15.17 -1.44 27.06
N THR A 333 -15.03 -2.77 27.15
CA THR A 333 -13.91 -3.42 27.83
C THR A 333 -12.69 -3.55 26.94
N ASP A 334 -12.90 -3.90 25.67
CA ASP A 334 -11.83 -4.00 24.68
C ASP A 334 -11.41 -2.60 24.21
N ALA A 335 -10.13 -2.27 24.37
CA ALA A 335 -9.60 -0.95 24.01
C ALA A 335 -9.78 -0.63 22.51
N ARG A 336 -9.80 -1.65 21.65
CA ARG A 336 -9.95 -1.50 20.19
C ARG A 336 -11.31 -0.94 19.78
N GLU A 337 -12.33 -1.13 20.62
CA GLU A 337 -13.67 -0.55 20.40
C GLU A 337 -13.62 0.98 20.28
N ALA A 338 -12.69 1.64 20.97
CA ALA A 338 -12.52 3.09 20.91
C ALA A 338 -12.10 3.64 19.53
N PHE A 339 -11.56 2.79 18.65
CA PHE A 339 -11.25 3.17 17.27
C PHE A 339 -12.47 3.08 16.32
N ILE A 340 -13.59 2.56 16.80
CA ILE A 340 -14.81 2.39 16.02
C ILE A 340 -15.86 3.35 16.57
N HIS A 341 -16.22 4.34 15.74
CA HIS A 341 -17.19 5.36 16.14
C HIS A 341 -18.59 5.01 15.64
N PRO A 342 -19.57 4.86 16.55
CA PRO A 342 -20.94 4.57 16.14
C PRO A 342 -21.53 5.73 15.32
N GLN A 343 -22.40 5.39 14.37
CA GLN A 343 -23.16 6.35 13.56
C GLN A 343 -24.22 7.11 14.39
N TYR A 344 -24.47 6.68 15.61
CA TYR A 344 -25.45 7.21 16.54
C TYR A 344 -24.90 7.18 17.97
N LYS A 345 -25.54 7.90 18.84
CA LYS A 345 -25.36 7.77 20.29
C LYS A 345 -26.48 6.94 20.90
N GLU A 346 -26.23 6.27 22.01
CA GLU A 346 -27.25 5.55 22.77
C GLU A 346 -27.55 6.27 24.09
N ASP A 347 -28.82 6.28 24.48
CA ASP A 347 -29.22 6.69 25.83
C ASP A 347 -28.93 5.59 26.87
N ALA A 348 -29.23 5.85 28.14
CA ALA A 348 -29.00 4.90 29.22
C ALA A 348 -29.79 3.57 29.09
N ASN A 349 -30.78 3.52 28.19
CA ASN A 349 -31.60 2.35 27.92
C ASN A 349 -31.17 1.61 26.63
N GLY A 350 -30.15 2.11 25.93
CA GLY A 350 -29.66 1.54 24.69
C GLY A 350 -30.44 2.00 23.45
N ASN A 351 -31.31 3.03 23.54
CA ASN A 351 -32.00 3.58 22.39
C ASN A 351 -31.09 4.53 21.61
N GLN A 352 -31.16 4.49 20.29
CA GLN A 352 -30.42 5.42 19.43
C GLN A 352 -30.99 6.83 19.58
N ILE A 353 -30.12 7.79 19.83
CA ILE A 353 -30.47 9.20 19.93
C ILE A 353 -29.69 10.03 18.89
N PRO A 354 -30.27 11.14 18.41
CA PRO A 354 -29.58 12.02 17.47
C PRO A 354 -28.28 12.56 18.04
N ALA A 355 -27.23 12.51 17.25
CA ALA A 355 -25.92 13.03 17.62
C ALA A 355 -25.27 13.75 16.44
N PHE A 356 -24.60 14.86 16.72
CA PHE A 356 -23.70 15.55 15.81
C PHE A 356 -22.27 15.05 16.04
N ARG A 357 -21.51 14.90 14.95
CA ARG A 357 -20.13 14.40 14.99
C ARG A 357 -19.26 15.18 14.02
N PHE A 358 -18.00 15.36 14.40
CA PHE A 358 -16.99 16.04 13.58
C PHE A 358 -15.59 15.61 14.01
N VAL A 359 -14.60 15.97 13.23
CA VAL A 359 -13.19 15.76 13.55
C VAL A 359 -12.56 17.13 13.80
N ALA A 360 -12.04 17.30 15.02
CA ALA A 360 -11.36 18.53 15.43
C ALA A 360 -9.84 18.39 15.28
N ASN A 361 -9.17 19.50 15.01
CA ASN A 361 -7.73 19.56 14.96
C ASN A 361 -7.12 19.42 16.37
N LEU A 362 -6.01 18.70 16.49
CA LEU A 362 -5.12 18.75 17.64
C LEU A 362 -3.91 19.60 17.29
N TYR A 363 -3.49 20.42 18.24
CA TYR A 363 -2.36 21.33 18.08
C TYR A 363 -1.23 21.01 19.05
N THR A 364 0.02 21.06 18.56
CA THR A 364 1.23 21.09 19.35
C THR A 364 2.10 22.22 18.82
N ASP A 365 2.49 23.14 19.71
CA ASP A 365 3.29 24.31 19.37
C ASP A 365 2.69 25.17 18.23
N GLY A 366 1.35 25.29 18.20
CA GLY A 366 0.61 26.08 17.21
C GLY A 366 0.50 25.47 15.81
N LYS A 367 0.92 24.20 15.65
CA LYS A 367 0.78 23.42 14.42
C LYS A 367 -0.18 22.27 14.63
N ILE A 368 -0.93 21.91 13.59
CA ILE A 368 -1.75 20.70 13.61
C ILE A 368 -0.81 19.51 13.79
N SER A 369 -1.00 18.77 14.88
CA SER A 369 -0.23 17.59 15.25
C SER A 369 -1.03 16.30 15.12
N GLY A 370 -2.34 16.40 14.88
CA GLY A 370 -3.25 15.28 14.75
C GLY A 370 -4.70 15.73 14.69
N TYR A 371 -5.57 14.75 14.73
CA TYR A 371 -7.02 14.95 14.66
C TYR A 371 -7.71 14.16 15.76
N VAL A 372 -8.83 14.66 16.25
CA VAL A 372 -9.61 14.01 17.29
C VAL A 372 -11.10 14.00 16.94
N TYR A 373 -11.70 12.83 16.98
CA TYR A 373 -13.13 12.67 16.80
C TYR A 373 -13.90 13.26 17.99
N ARG A 374 -14.97 14.00 17.69
CA ARG A 374 -15.90 14.55 18.67
C ARG A 374 -17.33 14.21 18.30
N GLN A 375 -18.12 13.92 19.31
CA GLN A 375 -19.54 13.59 19.16
C GLN A 375 -20.34 14.26 20.27
N GLY A 376 -21.46 14.83 19.93
CA GLY A 376 -22.39 15.47 20.87
C GLY A 376 -23.83 15.06 20.61
N GLU A 377 -24.61 14.90 21.70
CA GLU A 377 -26.08 14.76 21.60
C GLU A 377 -26.67 16.02 21.00
N THR A 378 -27.67 15.88 20.16
CA THR A 378 -28.35 17.01 19.57
C THR A 378 -29.76 17.17 20.11
N LYS A 379 -30.16 18.44 20.33
CA LYS A 379 -31.52 18.82 20.68
C LYS A 379 -31.96 20.03 19.87
N GLU A 380 -33.23 20.15 19.62
CA GLU A 380 -33.80 21.33 18.98
C GLU A 380 -34.34 22.31 20.05
N VAL A 381 -33.88 23.55 20.00
CA VAL A 381 -34.31 24.60 20.91
C VAL A 381 -34.58 25.85 20.09
N GLY A 382 -35.85 26.32 20.08
CA GLY A 382 -36.25 27.53 19.39
C GLY A 382 -35.98 27.51 17.88
N GLY A 383 -36.11 26.33 17.23
CA GLY A 383 -35.83 26.15 15.81
C GLY A 383 -34.34 26.10 15.45
N LYS A 384 -33.47 26.00 16.43
CA LYS A 384 -32.03 25.82 16.24
C LYS A 384 -31.60 24.44 16.73
N LEU A 385 -30.74 23.79 15.96
CA LEU A 385 -30.12 22.55 16.39
C LEU A 385 -28.91 22.88 17.27
N ILE A 386 -28.85 22.28 18.46
CA ILE A 386 -27.78 22.46 19.44
C ILE A 386 -27.14 21.10 19.71
N ALA A 387 -25.81 21.05 19.66
CA ALA A 387 -25.02 19.88 20.07
C ALA A 387 -24.33 20.12 21.41
N THR A 388 -24.35 19.12 22.29
CA THR A 388 -23.59 19.15 23.55
C THR A 388 -22.29 18.34 23.31
N VAL A 389 -21.16 19.04 23.26
CA VAL A 389 -19.84 18.46 23.01
C VAL A 389 -18.93 18.78 24.19
N ASP A 390 -18.25 17.77 24.75
CA ASP A 390 -17.38 17.92 25.93
C ASP A 390 -18.06 18.62 27.12
N GLY A 391 -19.38 18.52 27.24
CA GLY A 391 -20.18 19.14 28.30
C GLY A 391 -20.63 20.58 28.02
N GLU A 392 -20.27 21.16 26.87
CA GLU A 392 -20.65 22.50 26.44
C GLU A 392 -21.66 22.45 25.30
N GLU A 393 -22.56 23.44 25.25
CA GLU A 393 -23.59 23.55 24.21
C GLU A 393 -23.13 24.45 23.07
N TYR A 394 -23.25 23.95 21.85
CA TYR A 394 -22.88 24.65 20.62
C TYR A 394 -24.08 24.71 19.67
N THR A 395 -24.40 25.88 19.17
CA THR A 395 -25.41 26.03 18.12
C THR A 395 -24.82 25.57 16.79
N LEU A 396 -25.49 24.63 16.14
CA LEU A 396 -25.10 24.16 14.82
C LEU A 396 -25.64 25.08 13.73
N THR A 397 -24.80 25.38 12.75
CA THR A 397 -25.17 26.19 11.58
C THR A 397 -25.47 25.26 10.41
N PRO A 398 -26.66 25.31 9.80
CA PRO A 398 -26.99 24.48 8.64
C PRO A 398 -26.04 24.78 7.46
N VAL A 399 -25.50 23.73 6.86
CA VAL A 399 -24.70 23.77 5.60
C VAL A 399 -25.49 23.12 4.47
N ASP A 400 -26.00 21.90 4.71
CA ASP A 400 -26.84 21.17 3.79
C ASP A 400 -27.83 20.33 4.62
N VAL A 401 -29.03 20.85 4.77
CA VAL A 401 -30.06 20.25 5.64
C VAL A 401 -30.56 18.93 5.10
N ASP A 402 -30.66 18.79 3.77
CA ASP A 402 -31.16 17.58 3.12
C ASP A 402 -30.23 16.40 3.37
N ASN A 403 -28.92 16.67 3.39
CA ASN A 403 -27.88 15.69 3.71
C ASN A 403 -27.44 15.73 5.19
N LYS A 404 -28.21 16.42 6.05
CA LYS A 404 -27.95 16.54 7.49
C LYS A 404 -26.55 17.07 7.82
N ARG A 405 -26.03 18.00 6.99
CA ARG A 405 -24.73 18.62 7.21
C ARG A 405 -24.89 19.96 7.92
N TYR A 406 -24.10 20.12 8.97
CA TYR A 406 -24.05 21.32 9.81
C TYR A 406 -22.60 21.65 10.11
N SER A 407 -22.30 22.90 10.38
CA SER A 407 -21.03 23.31 10.95
C SER A 407 -21.17 23.68 12.42
N ILE A 408 -20.07 23.58 13.15
CA ILE A 408 -19.92 23.93 14.56
C ILE A 408 -18.74 24.86 14.75
N SER A 409 -18.90 25.91 15.56
CA SER A 409 -17.75 26.70 16.02
C SER A 409 -17.26 26.14 17.35
N TYR A 410 -16.23 25.31 17.32
CA TYR A 410 -15.70 24.60 18.46
C TYR A 410 -14.29 25.09 18.77
N LYS A 411 -14.08 25.57 20.02
CA LYS A 411 -12.78 26.10 20.50
C LYS A 411 -12.15 27.15 19.57
N GLY A 412 -12.99 27.96 18.92
CA GLY A 412 -12.55 29.07 18.06
C GLY A 412 -12.31 28.70 16.59
N GLU A 413 -12.52 27.46 16.22
CA GLU A 413 -12.43 26.99 14.83
C GLU A 413 -13.79 26.49 14.34
N THR A 414 -13.98 26.50 13.03
CA THR A 414 -15.21 26.02 12.39
C THR A 414 -14.94 24.64 11.77
N TYR A 415 -15.78 23.69 12.09
CA TYR A 415 -15.74 22.33 11.61
C TYR A 415 -17.06 21.95 10.96
#